data_dada0a004b3b92c1d1f2c0fd3b624baa
#
_entry.id   dada0a004b3b92c1d1f2c0fd3b624baa
#
_cell.length_a   1.000
_cell.length_b   1.000
_cell.length_c   1.000
_cell.angle_alpha   90.00
_cell.angle_beta   90.00
_cell.angle_gamma   90.00
#
_symmetry.space_group_name_H-M   'P 1'
#
loop_
_entity.id
_entity.type
_entity.pdbx_description
1 polymer ?
#
loop_
_entity_poly.entity_id
_entity_poly.type
_entity_poly.pdbx_seq_one_letter_code
_entity_poly.pdbx_strand_id
1 'polypeptide(L)'
;MSNAGSGTISPPERSHDSIRALLRAGRNDDAIVQLCAASITRPDDLEIRELLFDAFYQKRDWAPALVLAEQLVRARPEAAHLQRMLIATLSNTRRFAEAIVQARQFIDRHGDDLTVLDALKVAHFYTGKTDEAIRHGQRALDLRDQQARRNPPPFALTEPSSPPSGNNVISYSLWGTDACYAYGAMINLVQSRTVYPGWNCRFYVDAAVSPACFGFLRDNGADVRNIEDEYPGVGLFQRFLVMNDPSVGRFLVRDCDARLSAAEADLVRRWIDSDRPFHVVRDHVLHNELMIGCLWAGRTDCGIDIVELMRRYFKLTFGPTAKYGHDQIMLGLMLWPLIRPYCLVHDKHYRLEGVDTVPLPDPQSHFGAGHQNMTAVLAEVDRMGIPRLP
;
A
#
# COMPACT_ATOMS: atom_id res chain seq x y z
N MET A 1 -4.95 40.31 -59.68
CA MET A 1 -4.18 40.61 -58.48
C MET A 1 -4.84 39.83 -57.34
N SER A 2 -4.33 38.65 -57.10
CA SER A 2 -4.85 37.72 -56.10
C SER A 2 -3.96 37.81 -54.87
N ASN A 3 -4.55 38.15 -53.74
CA ASN A 3 -3.90 38.23 -52.43
C ASN A 3 -3.99 36.88 -51.78
N ALA A 4 -2.85 36.17 -51.70
CA ALA A 4 -2.72 34.93 -50.97
C ALA A 4 -2.50 35.24 -49.50
N GLY A 5 -3.51 35.02 -48.68
CA GLY A 5 -3.40 35.07 -47.21
C GLY A 5 -2.60 33.88 -46.71
N SER A 6 -1.42 34.13 -46.18
CA SER A 6 -0.61 33.15 -45.42
C SER A 6 -1.29 32.90 -44.08
N GLY A 7 -2.13 31.88 -44.00
CA GLY A 7 -2.58 31.36 -42.71
C GLY A 7 -1.44 30.64 -42.02
N THR A 8 -0.87 31.25 -40.99
CA THR A 8 0.00 30.58 -40.02
C THR A 8 -0.86 29.59 -39.27
N ILE A 9 -0.74 28.30 -39.61
CA ILE A 9 -1.29 27.19 -38.83
C ILE A 9 -0.48 27.15 -37.55
N SER A 10 -1.04 27.60 -36.45
CA SER A 10 -0.49 27.36 -35.11
C SER A 10 -0.37 25.84 -34.94
N PRO A 11 0.78 25.33 -34.47
CA PRO A 11 0.88 23.92 -34.20
C PRO A 11 -0.20 23.51 -33.20
N PRO A 12 -0.85 22.33 -33.38
CA PRO A 12 -1.87 21.87 -32.47
C PRO A 12 -1.29 21.84 -31.04
N GLU A 13 -2.03 22.38 -30.09
CA GLU A 13 -1.78 22.17 -28.67
C GLU A 13 -1.63 20.68 -28.48
N ARG A 14 -0.39 20.18 -28.39
CA ARG A 14 -0.15 18.80 -28.02
C ARG A 14 -0.57 18.71 -26.57
N SER A 15 -1.76 18.21 -26.36
CA SER A 15 -2.27 17.92 -25.04
C SER A 15 -1.23 17.04 -24.35
N HIS A 16 -0.94 17.28 -23.06
CA HIS A 16 0.02 16.50 -22.29
C HIS A 16 -0.48 15.04 -22.03
N ASP A 17 -1.48 14.58 -22.78
CA ASP A 17 -2.12 13.29 -22.62
C ASP A 17 -1.17 12.10 -22.81
N SER A 18 -0.24 12.21 -23.77
CA SER A 18 0.82 11.19 -23.95
C SER A 18 1.74 11.10 -22.73
N ILE A 19 2.09 12.24 -22.13
CA ILE A 19 2.92 12.30 -20.93
C ILE A 19 2.14 11.78 -19.71
N ARG A 20 0.89 12.16 -19.57
CA ARG A 20 0.00 11.61 -18.54
C ARG A 20 -0.16 10.09 -18.65
N ALA A 21 -0.19 9.56 -19.90
CA ALA A 21 -0.19 8.12 -20.13
C ALA A 21 1.11 7.45 -19.68
N LEU A 22 2.27 8.06 -19.92
CA LEU A 22 3.57 7.56 -19.41
C LEU A 22 3.59 7.53 -17.88
N LEU A 23 3.13 8.60 -17.21
CA LEU A 23 3.05 8.66 -15.75
C LEU A 23 2.12 7.60 -15.18
N ARG A 24 0.96 7.38 -15.81
CA ARG A 24 0.05 6.29 -15.41
C ARG A 24 0.68 4.91 -15.56
N ALA A 25 1.47 4.70 -16.62
CA ALA A 25 2.19 3.45 -16.86
C ALA A 25 3.46 3.28 -15.97
N GLY A 26 3.78 4.24 -15.10
CA GLY A 26 4.98 4.22 -14.28
C GLY A 26 6.29 4.50 -15.04
N ARG A 27 6.20 4.90 -16.31
CA ARG A 27 7.34 5.26 -17.16
C ARG A 27 7.83 6.68 -16.86
N ASN A 28 8.21 6.89 -15.61
CA ASN A 28 8.52 8.24 -15.11
C ASN A 28 9.76 8.84 -15.75
N ASP A 29 10.79 8.04 -16.08
CA ASP A 29 12.01 8.54 -16.73
C ASP A 29 11.71 9.06 -18.12
N ASP A 30 10.89 8.35 -18.90
CA ASP A 30 10.48 8.81 -20.23
C ASP A 30 9.64 10.09 -20.16
N ALA A 31 8.76 10.19 -19.15
CA ALA A 31 7.98 11.39 -18.91
C ALA A 31 8.89 12.58 -18.53
N ILE A 32 9.88 12.39 -17.65
CA ILE A 32 10.83 13.43 -17.24
C ILE A 32 11.60 13.95 -18.45
N VAL A 33 12.14 13.08 -19.30
CA VAL A 33 12.89 13.50 -20.50
C VAL A 33 12.02 14.39 -21.40
N GLN A 34 10.77 13.99 -21.67
CA GLN A 34 9.88 14.77 -22.53
C GLN A 34 9.47 16.10 -21.88
N LEU A 35 9.20 16.10 -20.58
CA LEU A 35 8.83 17.30 -19.83
C LEU A 35 9.98 18.29 -19.70
N CYS A 36 11.22 17.81 -19.49
CA CYS A 36 12.40 18.67 -19.49
C CYS A 36 12.61 19.35 -20.84
N ALA A 37 12.45 18.62 -21.95
CA ALA A 37 12.51 19.20 -23.29
C ALA A 37 11.39 20.25 -23.51
N ALA A 38 10.18 19.98 -23.05
CA ALA A 38 9.06 20.92 -23.13
C ALA A 38 9.27 22.17 -22.26
N SER A 39 9.89 22.06 -21.08
CA SER A 39 10.18 23.19 -20.17
C SER A 39 11.18 24.18 -20.74
N ILE A 40 12.07 23.77 -21.64
CA ILE A 40 13.00 24.67 -22.32
C ILE A 40 12.25 25.63 -23.25
N THR A 41 11.21 25.13 -23.94
CA THR A 41 10.42 25.94 -24.89
C THR A 41 9.29 26.70 -24.22
N ARG A 42 8.84 26.24 -23.05
CA ARG A 42 7.72 26.81 -22.28
C ARG A 42 8.09 26.89 -20.79
N PRO A 43 9.05 27.77 -20.42
CA PRO A 43 9.59 27.82 -19.04
C PRO A 43 8.56 28.23 -17.99
N ASP A 44 7.52 28.97 -18.37
CA ASP A 44 6.49 29.49 -17.45
C ASP A 44 5.24 28.62 -17.39
N ASP A 45 5.23 27.49 -18.10
CA ASP A 45 4.10 26.57 -18.12
C ASP A 45 4.03 25.79 -16.79
N LEU A 46 3.04 26.15 -15.96
CA LEU A 46 2.85 25.54 -14.65
C LEU A 46 2.40 24.09 -14.74
N GLU A 47 1.68 23.72 -15.80
CA GLU A 47 1.24 22.33 -16.01
C GLU A 47 2.45 21.40 -16.24
N ILE A 48 3.44 21.86 -17.03
CA ILE A 48 4.70 21.10 -17.19
C ILE A 48 5.39 20.91 -15.83
N ARG A 49 5.42 21.93 -14.97
CA ARG A 49 6.03 21.83 -13.64
C ARG A 49 5.25 20.89 -12.73
N GLU A 50 3.91 20.89 -12.77
CA GLU A 50 3.07 19.95 -12.02
C GLU A 50 3.32 18.50 -12.49
N LEU A 51 3.39 18.24 -13.79
CA LEU A 51 3.68 16.91 -14.32
C LEU A 51 5.12 16.44 -14.00
N LEU A 52 6.11 17.35 -14.02
CA LEU A 52 7.47 17.07 -13.55
C LEU A 52 7.49 16.71 -12.06
N PHE A 53 6.75 17.47 -11.25
CA PHE A 53 6.60 17.14 -9.83
C PHE A 53 6.04 15.73 -9.67
N ASP A 54 4.95 15.39 -10.35
CA ASP A 54 4.33 14.06 -10.28
C ASP A 54 5.31 12.94 -10.65
N ALA A 55 6.12 13.17 -11.71
CA ALA A 55 7.12 12.21 -12.15
C ALA A 55 8.20 11.97 -11.10
N PHE A 56 8.80 13.03 -10.55
CA PHE A 56 9.81 12.93 -9.50
C PHE A 56 9.23 12.38 -8.19
N TYR A 57 8.02 12.78 -7.82
CA TYR A 57 7.34 12.29 -6.63
C TYR A 57 7.06 10.79 -6.71
N GLN A 58 6.60 10.30 -7.86
CA GLN A 58 6.38 8.86 -8.09
C GLN A 58 7.69 8.06 -8.03
N LYS A 59 8.81 8.63 -8.48
CA LYS A 59 10.15 8.04 -8.35
C LYS A 59 10.72 8.12 -6.94
N ARG A 60 10.06 8.82 -6.02
CA ARG A 60 10.59 9.17 -4.70
C ARG A 60 11.90 9.97 -4.77
N ASP A 61 12.10 10.69 -5.85
CA ASP A 61 13.19 11.65 -5.99
C ASP A 61 12.75 12.99 -5.38
N TRP A 62 12.93 13.07 -4.07
CA TRP A 62 12.34 14.13 -3.26
C TRP A 62 12.99 15.49 -3.45
N ALA A 63 14.28 15.54 -3.82
CA ALA A 63 14.99 16.80 -3.94
C ALA A 63 14.46 17.68 -5.10
N PRO A 64 14.38 17.19 -6.35
CA PRO A 64 13.75 17.97 -7.42
C PRO A 64 12.25 18.16 -7.21
N ALA A 65 11.54 17.17 -6.64
CA ALA A 65 10.12 17.33 -6.32
C ALA A 65 9.89 18.51 -5.36
N LEU A 66 10.73 18.69 -4.34
CA LEU A 66 10.60 19.79 -3.40
C LEU A 66 10.81 21.16 -4.08
N VAL A 67 11.84 21.30 -4.91
CA VAL A 67 12.09 22.53 -5.66
C VAL A 67 10.88 22.93 -6.51
N LEU A 68 10.29 21.94 -7.20
CA LEU A 68 9.09 22.18 -8.02
C LEU A 68 7.88 22.55 -7.17
N ALA A 69 7.63 21.85 -6.05
CA ALA A 69 6.54 22.17 -5.15
C ALA A 69 6.63 23.59 -4.59
N GLU A 70 7.84 24.02 -4.17
CA GLU A 70 8.08 25.39 -3.69
C GLU A 70 7.85 26.44 -4.79
N GLN A 71 8.24 26.15 -6.04
CA GLN A 71 8.00 27.06 -7.18
C GLN A 71 6.51 27.17 -7.50
N LEU A 72 5.79 26.04 -7.51
CA LEU A 72 4.38 25.98 -7.80
C LEU A 72 3.55 26.74 -6.76
N VAL A 73 3.84 26.55 -5.45
CA VAL A 73 3.16 27.27 -4.37
C VAL A 73 3.45 28.77 -4.45
N ARG A 74 4.69 29.18 -4.78
CA ARG A 74 5.00 30.60 -5.00
C ARG A 74 4.21 31.22 -6.16
N ALA A 75 3.99 30.46 -7.23
CA ALA A 75 3.23 30.92 -8.39
C ALA A 75 1.72 30.99 -8.13
N ARG A 76 1.19 30.07 -7.31
CA ARG A 76 -0.25 30.00 -6.98
C ARG A 76 -0.44 29.67 -5.48
N PRO A 77 -0.23 30.64 -4.59
CA PRO A 77 -0.21 30.40 -3.13
C PRO A 77 -1.57 29.93 -2.56
N GLU A 78 -2.67 30.29 -3.21
CA GLU A 78 -4.01 29.90 -2.76
C GLU A 78 -4.49 28.52 -3.30
N ALA A 79 -3.70 27.87 -4.15
CA ALA A 79 -4.07 26.57 -4.72
C ALA A 79 -3.88 25.44 -3.70
N ALA A 80 -4.96 24.96 -3.09
CA ALA A 80 -4.93 23.96 -2.03
C ALA A 80 -4.20 22.68 -2.44
N HIS A 81 -4.33 22.23 -3.70
CA HIS A 81 -3.64 21.03 -4.18
C HIS A 81 -2.10 21.20 -4.19
N LEU A 82 -1.59 22.40 -4.56
CA LEU A 82 -0.16 22.69 -4.56
C LEU A 82 0.39 22.79 -3.12
N GLN A 83 -0.39 23.36 -2.20
CA GLN A 83 -0.01 23.39 -0.77
C GLN A 83 0.10 21.95 -0.22
N ARG A 84 -0.84 21.05 -0.55
CA ARG A 84 -0.75 19.62 -0.18
C ARG A 84 0.51 18.95 -0.73
N MET A 85 0.83 19.19 -2.01
CA MET A 85 2.05 18.70 -2.65
C MET A 85 3.30 19.12 -1.88
N LEU A 86 3.39 20.41 -1.52
CA LEU A 86 4.51 20.93 -0.74
C LEU A 86 4.59 20.31 0.65
N ILE A 87 3.48 20.22 1.38
CA ILE A 87 3.43 19.65 2.73
C ILE A 87 3.88 18.18 2.72
N ALA A 88 3.36 17.36 1.80
CA ALA A 88 3.74 15.97 1.65
C ALA A 88 5.24 15.83 1.32
N THR A 89 5.76 16.69 0.45
CA THR A 89 7.16 16.64 0.03
C THR A 89 8.10 17.11 1.15
N LEU A 90 7.74 18.13 1.92
CA LEU A 90 8.47 18.55 3.12
C LEU A 90 8.56 17.41 4.15
N SER A 91 7.47 16.67 4.35
CA SER A 91 7.48 15.50 5.23
C SER A 91 8.40 14.39 4.71
N ASN A 92 8.36 14.08 3.40
CA ASN A 92 9.22 13.07 2.78
C ASN A 92 10.71 13.46 2.76
N THR A 93 11.01 14.74 2.69
CA THR A 93 12.40 15.27 2.80
C THR A 93 12.85 15.45 4.24
N ARG A 94 12.06 15.07 5.23
CA ARG A 94 12.31 15.23 6.67
C ARG A 94 12.44 16.68 7.14
N ARG A 95 11.94 17.64 6.38
CA ARG A 95 11.81 19.05 6.81
C ARG A 95 10.59 19.21 7.72
N PHE A 96 10.56 18.41 8.80
CA PHE A 96 9.39 18.24 9.63
C PHE A 96 8.87 19.52 10.28
N ALA A 97 9.75 20.41 10.73
CA ALA A 97 9.34 21.68 11.33
C ALA A 97 8.53 22.53 10.34
N GLU A 98 8.99 22.60 9.10
CA GLU A 98 8.32 23.36 8.04
C GLU A 98 7.02 22.69 7.61
N ALA A 99 7.04 21.35 7.47
CA ALA A 99 5.84 20.58 7.18
C ALA A 99 4.74 20.85 8.21
N ILE A 100 5.07 20.88 9.51
CA ILE A 100 4.10 21.13 10.60
C ILE A 100 3.52 22.56 10.49
N VAL A 101 4.36 23.57 10.20
CA VAL A 101 3.89 24.96 10.06
C VAL A 101 2.92 25.09 8.88
N GLN A 102 3.33 24.59 7.70
CA GLN A 102 2.50 24.65 6.49
C GLN A 102 1.20 23.84 6.64
N ALA A 103 1.28 22.66 7.26
CA ALA A 103 0.11 21.81 7.49
C ALA A 103 -0.91 22.45 8.44
N ARG A 104 -0.47 23.11 9.52
CA ARG A 104 -1.36 23.85 10.42
C ARG A 104 -2.08 24.98 9.70
N GLN A 105 -1.34 25.80 8.94
CA GLN A 105 -1.93 26.88 8.13
C GLN A 105 -2.93 26.34 7.10
N PHE A 106 -2.64 25.19 6.51
CA PHE A 106 -3.58 24.54 5.59
C PHE A 106 -4.87 24.14 6.29
N ILE A 107 -4.77 23.44 7.44
CA ILE A 107 -5.94 22.96 8.18
C ILE A 107 -6.80 24.15 8.69
N ASP A 108 -6.17 25.22 9.14
CA ASP A 108 -6.87 26.42 9.59
C ASP A 108 -7.72 27.07 8.49
N ARG A 109 -7.29 26.95 7.23
CA ARG A 109 -8.00 27.51 6.05
C ARG A 109 -8.99 26.59 5.41
N HIS A 110 -8.65 25.29 5.32
CA HIS A 110 -9.35 24.34 4.46
C HIS A 110 -9.99 23.18 5.23
N GLY A 111 -9.70 23.05 6.52
CA GLY A 111 -10.12 21.89 7.32
C GLY A 111 -9.23 20.67 7.13
N ASP A 112 -9.72 19.53 7.61
CA ASP A 112 -9.00 18.25 7.56
C ASP A 112 -8.84 17.72 6.15
N ASP A 113 -7.61 17.30 5.83
CA ASP A 113 -7.24 16.66 4.58
C ASP A 113 -6.34 15.46 4.86
N LEU A 114 -6.56 14.34 4.21
CA LEU A 114 -5.83 13.09 4.45
C LEU A 114 -4.33 13.25 4.27
N THR A 115 -3.90 13.86 3.17
CA THR A 115 -2.48 14.05 2.85
C THR A 115 -1.80 14.92 3.92
N VAL A 116 -2.48 15.95 4.37
CA VAL A 116 -1.98 16.89 5.38
C VAL A 116 -1.93 16.25 6.76
N LEU A 117 -2.96 15.51 7.15
CA LEU A 117 -2.99 14.77 8.41
C LEU A 117 -1.92 13.69 8.48
N ASP A 118 -1.68 12.96 7.37
CA ASP A 118 -0.60 11.96 7.30
C ASP A 118 0.77 12.61 7.39
N ALA A 119 0.99 13.74 6.73
CA ALA A 119 2.24 14.48 6.85
C ALA A 119 2.48 14.97 8.30
N LEU A 120 1.46 15.47 8.99
CA LEU A 120 1.53 15.84 10.40
C LEU A 120 1.83 14.65 11.30
N LYS A 121 1.15 13.52 11.10
CA LYS A 121 1.41 12.27 11.83
C LYS A 121 2.88 11.87 11.71
N VAL A 122 3.38 11.80 10.48
CA VAL A 122 4.77 11.43 10.20
C VAL A 122 5.75 12.43 10.84
N ALA A 123 5.53 13.73 10.64
CA ALA A 123 6.41 14.78 11.18
C ALA A 123 6.44 14.77 12.72
N HIS A 124 5.29 14.60 13.38
CA HIS A 124 5.23 14.52 14.84
C HIS A 124 5.86 13.23 15.37
N PHE A 125 5.65 12.09 14.70
CA PHE A 125 6.29 10.84 15.09
C PHE A 125 7.82 10.94 15.06
N TYR A 126 8.41 11.40 13.97
CA TYR A 126 9.87 11.51 13.85
C TYR A 126 10.49 12.65 14.68
N THR A 127 9.68 13.57 15.20
CA THR A 127 10.14 14.61 16.14
C THR A 127 9.86 14.24 17.60
N GLY A 128 9.48 12.98 17.89
CA GLY A 128 9.28 12.47 19.25
C GLY A 128 7.97 12.91 19.90
N LYS A 129 7.05 13.52 19.15
CA LYS A 129 5.74 13.98 19.63
C LYS A 129 4.68 12.91 19.35
N THR A 130 4.81 11.76 20.02
CA THR A 130 4.00 10.58 19.73
C THR A 130 2.49 10.83 19.93
N ASP A 131 2.10 11.55 20.98
CA ASP A 131 0.66 11.83 21.24
C ASP A 131 0.04 12.70 20.14
N GLU A 132 0.77 13.69 19.62
CA GLU A 132 0.36 14.47 18.48
C GLU A 132 0.24 13.62 17.22
N ALA A 133 1.21 12.73 16.99
CA ALA A 133 1.16 11.80 15.87
C ALA A 133 -0.08 10.91 15.94
N ILE A 134 -0.40 10.36 17.11
CA ILE A 134 -1.61 9.55 17.34
C ILE A 134 -2.88 10.37 17.06
N ARG A 135 -2.98 11.61 17.59
CA ARG A 135 -4.15 12.46 17.32
C ARG A 135 -4.39 12.73 15.85
N HIS A 136 -3.33 13.05 15.08
CA HIS A 136 -3.47 13.27 13.64
C HIS A 136 -3.74 11.97 12.89
N GLY A 137 -3.12 10.86 13.31
CA GLY A 137 -3.38 9.54 12.77
C GLY A 137 -4.83 9.09 12.98
N GLN A 138 -5.42 9.35 14.16
CA GLN A 138 -6.83 9.06 14.44
C GLN A 138 -7.75 9.85 13.51
N ARG A 139 -7.55 11.19 13.40
CA ARG A 139 -8.36 12.02 12.49
C ARG A 139 -8.27 11.55 11.04
N ALA A 140 -7.09 11.15 10.59
CA ALA A 140 -6.92 10.61 9.25
C ALA A 140 -7.65 9.28 9.07
N LEU A 141 -7.59 8.38 10.07
CA LEU A 141 -8.29 7.10 10.05
C LEU A 141 -9.83 7.30 10.03
N ASP A 142 -10.36 8.22 10.84
CA ASP A 142 -11.77 8.57 10.86
C ASP A 142 -12.25 9.11 9.51
N LEU A 143 -11.44 9.98 8.90
CA LEU A 143 -11.75 10.54 7.58
C LEU A 143 -11.72 9.48 6.47
N ARG A 144 -10.76 8.54 6.52
CA ARG A 144 -10.73 7.36 5.62
C ARG A 144 -11.98 6.50 5.78
N ASP A 145 -12.37 6.19 7.00
CA ASP A 145 -13.57 5.37 7.28
C ASP A 145 -14.84 6.06 6.76
N GLN A 146 -14.97 7.37 6.98
CA GLN A 146 -16.08 8.14 6.45
C GLN A 146 -16.12 8.13 4.91
N GLN A 147 -14.97 8.32 4.26
CA GLN A 147 -14.88 8.30 2.79
C GLN A 147 -15.22 6.91 2.22
N ALA A 148 -14.68 5.85 2.82
CA ALA A 148 -14.95 4.47 2.40
C ALA A 148 -16.44 4.12 2.48
N ARG A 149 -17.15 4.59 3.52
CA ARG A 149 -18.58 4.33 3.73
C ARG A 149 -19.52 5.15 2.84
N ARG A 150 -19.04 6.20 2.17
CA ARG A 150 -19.90 7.03 1.30
C ARG A 150 -20.40 6.28 0.08
N ASN A 151 -19.55 5.46 -0.53
CA ASN A 151 -19.85 4.72 -1.76
C ASN A 151 -19.35 3.28 -1.67
N PRO A 152 -19.95 2.44 -0.81
CA PRO A 152 -19.53 1.06 -0.68
C PRO A 152 -19.80 0.30 -1.97
N PRO A 153 -18.97 -0.70 -2.33
CA PRO A 153 -19.29 -1.61 -3.42
C PRO A 153 -20.63 -2.31 -3.18
N PRO A 154 -21.43 -2.58 -4.23
CA PRO A 154 -22.76 -3.17 -4.10
C PRO A 154 -22.71 -4.69 -3.90
N PHE A 155 -22.04 -5.13 -2.84
CA PHE A 155 -21.97 -6.53 -2.40
C PHE A 155 -22.54 -6.66 -0.99
N ALA A 156 -23.18 -7.76 -0.74
CA ALA A 156 -23.58 -8.15 0.61
C ALA A 156 -22.68 -9.31 1.07
N LEU A 157 -22.26 -9.24 2.32
CA LEU A 157 -21.58 -10.35 2.96
C LEU A 157 -22.59 -11.49 3.19
N THR A 158 -22.20 -12.70 2.84
CA THR A 158 -22.96 -13.91 3.23
C THR A 158 -22.52 -14.28 4.64
N GLU A 159 -23.46 -14.61 5.52
CA GLU A 159 -23.11 -15.16 6.83
C GLU A 159 -22.33 -16.47 6.65
N PRO A 160 -21.11 -16.53 7.19
CA PRO A 160 -20.28 -17.71 7.00
C PRO A 160 -20.82 -18.92 7.77
N SER A 161 -20.66 -20.11 7.19
CA SER A 161 -20.96 -21.35 7.87
C SER A 161 -19.99 -21.60 9.03
N SER A 162 -20.42 -22.25 10.10
CA SER A 162 -19.54 -22.61 11.21
C SER A 162 -19.47 -24.13 11.36
N PRO A 163 -18.27 -24.71 11.48
CA PRO A 163 -16.92 -24.16 11.27
C PRO A 163 -16.58 -23.97 9.78
N PRO A 164 -15.61 -23.11 9.42
CA PRO A 164 -15.17 -22.97 8.03
C PRO A 164 -14.55 -24.29 7.55
N SER A 165 -14.91 -24.70 6.34
CA SER A 165 -14.34 -25.88 5.68
C SER A 165 -13.11 -25.46 4.84
N GLY A 166 -12.11 -26.33 4.73
CA GLY A 166 -10.92 -26.11 3.92
C GLY A 166 -9.65 -25.84 4.72
N ASN A 167 -8.57 -25.60 3.98
CA ASN A 167 -7.23 -25.41 4.53
C ASN A 167 -7.06 -24.01 5.13
N ASN A 168 -6.15 -23.88 6.10
CA ASN A 168 -5.66 -22.58 6.55
C ASN A 168 -4.42 -22.20 5.74
N VAL A 169 -4.39 -20.99 5.17
CA VAL A 169 -3.35 -20.56 4.24
C VAL A 169 -2.75 -19.21 4.66
N ILE A 170 -1.43 -19.12 4.69
CA ILE A 170 -0.70 -17.83 4.77
C ILE A 170 -0.30 -17.46 3.35
N SER A 171 -0.81 -16.36 2.86
CA SER A 171 -0.69 -15.92 1.48
C SER A 171 0.31 -14.78 1.33
N TYR A 172 1.23 -14.95 0.40
CA TYR A 172 2.31 -14.03 0.09
C TYR A 172 2.34 -13.68 -1.39
N SER A 173 2.76 -12.46 -1.71
CA SER A 173 3.26 -12.10 -3.05
C SER A 173 4.78 -11.99 -3.01
N LEU A 174 5.46 -12.67 -3.92
CA LEU A 174 6.91 -12.60 -4.10
C LEU A 174 7.21 -12.32 -5.58
N TRP A 175 7.68 -11.13 -5.89
CA TRP A 175 7.90 -10.66 -7.25
C TRP A 175 9.13 -9.75 -7.34
N GLY A 176 9.70 -9.67 -8.55
CA GLY A 176 10.93 -8.92 -8.78
C GLY A 176 12.18 -9.63 -8.28
N THR A 177 13.30 -8.91 -8.23
CA THR A 177 14.64 -9.47 -7.98
C THR A 177 15.23 -9.11 -6.62
N ASP A 178 14.46 -8.48 -5.72
CA ASP A 178 14.98 -8.05 -4.42
C ASP A 178 15.22 -9.27 -3.52
N ALA A 179 16.50 -9.48 -3.18
CA ALA A 179 16.93 -10.63 -2.38
C ALA A 179 16.39 -10.61 -0.94
N CYS A 180 16.08 -9.44 -0.35
CA CYS A 180 15.49 -9.37 0.98
C CYS A 180 14.11 -10.03 1.02
N TYR A 181 13.29 -9.83 -0.02
CA TYR A 181 11.98 -10.49 -0.13
C TYR A 181 12.13 -11.98 -0.42
N ALA A 182 13.08 -12.38 -1.27
CA ALA A 182 13.33 -13.79 -1.57
C ALA A 182 13.76 -14.57 -0.32
N TYR A 183 14.76 -14.07 0.41
CA TYR A 183 15.16 -14.68 1.68
C TYR A 183 14.05 -14.61 2.74
N GLY A 184 13.31 -13.52 2.79
CA GLY A 184 12.17 -13.39 3.70
C GLY A 184 11.08 -14.45 3.45
N ALA A 185 10.77 -14.74 2.19
CA ALA A 185 9.87 -15.83 1.83
C ALA A 185 10.36 -17.19 2.32
N MET A 186 11.67 -17.50 2.11
CA MET A 186 12.28 -18.74 2.57
C MET A 186 12.26 -18.85 4.10
N ILE A 187 12.59 -17.77 4.82
CA ILE A 187 12.57 -17.69 6.28
C ILE A 187 11.15 -17.92 6.79
N ASN A 188 10.16 -17.19 6.25
CA ASN A 188 8.76 -17.30 6.67
C ASN A 188 8.20 -18.71 6.44
N LEU A 189 8.56 -19.37 5.34
CA LEU A 189 8.17 -20.77 5.09
C LEU A 189 8.71 -21.71 6.18
N VAL A 190 9.97 -21.55 6.59
CA VAL A 190 10.55 -22.39 7.65
C VAL A 190 9.94 -22.04 9.02
N GLN A 191 9.77 -20.76 9.33
CA GLN A 191 9.19 -20.31 10.60
C GLN A 191 7.71 -20.71 10.75
N SER A 192 6.95 -20.76 9.65
CA SER A 192 5.52 -21.09 9.70
C SER A 192 5.25 -22.45 10.32
N ARG A 193 6.15 -23.42 10.18
CA ARG A 193 6.01 -24.76 10.75
C ARG A 193 5.92 -24.74 12.28
N THR A 194 6.60 -23.79 12.91
CA THR A 194 6.59 -23.64 14.38
C THR A 194 5.57 -22.61 14.85
N VAL A 195 5.46 -21.47 14.13
CA VAL A 195 4.61 -20.36 14.54
C VAL A 195 3.13 -20.62 14.21
N TYR A 196 2.88 -21.24 13.08
CA TYR A 196 1.53 -21.55 12.58
C TYR A 196 1.38 -23.03 12.20
N PRO A 197 1.50 -23.96 13.16
CA PRO A 197 1.35 -25.40 12.85
C PRO A 197 -0.04 -25.68 12.25
N GLY A 198 -0.04 -26.42 11.14
CA GLY A 198 -1.27 -26.73 10.40
C GLY A 198 -1.72 -25.65 9.39
N TRP A 199 -0.95 -24.59 9.20
CA TRP A 199 -1.15 -23.62 8.12
C TRP A 199 -0.20 -23.88 6.97
N ASN A 200 -0.69 -23.72 5.74
CA ASN A 200 0.10 -23.87 4.52
C ASN A 200 0.54 -22.49 4.02
N CYS A 201 1.80 -22.36 3.59
CA CYS A 201 2.25 -21.14 2.92
C CYS A 201 1.96 -21.22 1.42
N ARG A 202 1.35 -20.15 0.88
CA ARG A 202 1.15 -19.95 -0.55
C ARG A 202 1.92 -18.74 -1.01
N PHE A 203 2.69 -18.89 -2.09
CA PHE A 203 3.46 -17.82 -2.70
C PHE A 203 3.03 -17.62 -4.14
N TYR A 204 2.59 -16.41 -4.46
CA TYR A 204 2.39 -15.97 -5.83
C TYR A 204 3.70 -15.35 -6.32
N VAL A 205 4.32 -15.94 -7.35
CA VAL A 205 5.66 -15.60 -7.82
C VAL A 205 5.65 -15.20 -9.29
N ASP A 206 6.51 -14.25 -9.69
CA ASP A 206 6.75 -13.90 -11.08
C ASP A 206 8.03 -14.58 -11.63
N ALA A 207 8.27 -14.43 -12.94
CA ALA A 207 9.43 -15.01 -13.60
C ALA A 207 10.77 -14.38 -13.18
N ALA A 208 10.77 -13.25 -12.48
CA ALA A 208 11.97 -12.58 -11.99
C ALA A 208 12.52 -13.19 -10.69
N VAL A 209 11.71 -13.98 -9.99
CA VAL A 209 12.13 -14.69 -8.76
C VAL A 209 13.18 -15.75 -9.15
N SER A 210 14.31 -15.76 -8.42
CA SER A 210 15.40 -16.67 -8.72
C SER A 210 14.98 -18.14 -8.71
N PRO A 211 15.43 -18.98 -9.67
CA PRO A 211 15.11 -20.41 -9.70
C PRO A 211 15.47 -21.14 -8.40
N ALA A 212 16.53 -20.70 -7.71
CA ALA A 212 16.94 -21.28 -6.44
C ALA A 212 15.93 -21.01 -5.33
N CYS A 213 15.39 -19.78 -5.25
CA CYS A 213 14.32 -19.44 -4.29
C CYS A 213 13.03 -20.21 -4.62
N PHE A 214 12.61 -20.20 -5.88
CA PHE A 214 11.44 -20.96 -6.34
C PHE A 214 11.54 -22.45 -6.01
N GLY A 215 12.70 -23.07 -6.32
CA GLY A 215 12.97 -24.48 -5.99
C GLY A 215 12.90 -24.74 -4.49
N PHE A 216 13.53 -23.88 -3.68
CA PHE A 216 13.48 -24.02 -2.22
C PHE A 216 12.05 -23.97 -1.69
N LEU A 217 11.24 -23.00 -2.11
CA LEU A 217 9.85 -22.87 -1.66
C LEU A 217 9.03 -24.13 -1.99
N ARG A 218 9.11 -24.58 -3.23
CA ARG A 218 8.38 -25.79 -3.70
C ARG A 218 8.85 -27.04 -2.97
N ASP A 219 10.17 -27.28 -2.89
CA ASP A 219 10.75 -28.50 -2.33
C ASP A 219 10.56 -28.57 -0.79
N ASN A 220 10.26 -27.43 -0.15
CA ASN A 220 9.88 -27.35 1.26
C ASN A 220 8.37 -27.30 1.49
N GLY A 221 7.55 -27.62 0.48
CA GLY A 221 6.11 -27.88 0.62
C GLY A 221 5.21 -26.64 0.54
N ALA A 222 5.70 -25.51 0.02
CA ALA A 222 4.86 -24.36 -0.25
C ALA A 222 3.97 -24.61 -1.48
N ASP A 223 2.76 -24.06 -1.48
CA ASP A 223 1.93 -23.88 -2.68
C ASP A 223 2.46 -22.68 -3.46
N VAL A 224 3.15 -22.92 -4.57
CA VAL A 224 3.77 -21.87 -5.39
C VAL A 224 2.98 -21.71 -6.68
N ARG A 225 2.46 -20.50 -6.93
CA ARG A 225 1.65 -20.16 -8.10
C ARG A 225 2.34 -19.08 -8.93
N ASN A 226 2.25 -19.19 -10.26
CA ASN A 226 2.78 -18.16 -11.15
C ASN A 226 1.82 -16.96 -11.14
N ILE A 227 2.37 -15.78 -10.91
CA ILE A 227 1.61 -14.53 -10.88
C ILE A 227 1.00 -14.17 -12.25
N GLU A 228 1.64 -14.59 -13.34
CA GLU A 228 1.22 -14.29 -14.70
C GLU A 228 -0.02 -15.08 -15.12
N ASP A 229 -0.27 -16.23 -14.49
CA ASP A 229 -1.42 -17.08 -14.77
C ASP A 229 -2.70 -16.60 -14.05
N GLU A 230 -2.55 -15.61 -13.16
CA GLU A 230 -3.63 -15.13 -12.32
C GLU A 230 -3.96 -13.65 -12.62
N TYR A 231 -5.24 -13.31 -12.66
CA TYR A 231 -5.63 -11.91 -12.75
C TYR A 231 -5.48 -11.24 -11.36
N PRO A 232 -4.92 -10.05 -11.27
CA PRO A 232 -4.55 -9.13 -12.35
C PRO A 232 -3.10 -9.22 -12.85
N GLY A 233 -2.31 -10.22 -12.54
CA GLY A 233 -0.92 -10.34 -12.94
C GLY A 233 0.03 -9.28 -12.34
N VAL A 234 -0.35 -8.69 -11.21
CA VAL A 234 0.41 -7.64 -10.51
C VAL A 234 0.74 -8.10 -9.10
N GLY A 235 2.01 -8.32 -8.81
CA GLY A 235 2.50 -8.91 -7.56
C GLY A 235 1.95 -8.28 -6.29
N LEU A 236 1.77 -6.96 -6.28
CA LEU A 236 1.24 -6.23 -5.13
C LEU A 236 -0.13 -6.74 -4.64
N PHE A 237 -0.97 -7.28 -5.54
CA PHE A 237 -2.34 -7.69 -5.26
C PHE A 237 -2.54 -9.21 -5.20
N GLN A 238 -1.60 -10.00 -5.74
CA GLN A 238 -1.80 -11.44 -5.95
C GLN A 238 -2.09 -12.21 -4.66
N ARG A 239 -1.47 -11.82 -3.55
CA ARG A 239 -1.72 -12.46 -2.24
C ARG A 239 -3.18 -12.39 -1.79
N PHE A 240 -3.99 -11.49 -2.35
CA PHE A 240 -5.41 -11.36 -2.00
C PHE A 240 -6.28 -12.41 -2.69
N LEU A 241 -5.80 -13.02 -3.79
CA LEU A 241 -6.54 -14.05 -4.55
C LEU A 241 -6.87 -15.30 -3.73
N VAL A 242 -6.15 -15.52 -2.63
CA VAL A 242 -6.45 -16.58 -1.68
C VAL A 242 -7.90 -16.53 -1.18
N MET A 243 -8.50 -15.32 -1.15
CA MET A 243 -9.87 -15.11 -0.69
C MET A 243 -10.93 -15.77 -1.61
N ASN A 244 -10.62 -15.95 -2.89
CA ASN A 244 -11.52 -16.59 -3.86
C ASN A 244 -11.30 -18.10 -4.01
N ASP A 245 -10.35 -18.71 -3.28
CA ASP A 245 -10.06 -20.14 -3.40
C ASP A 245 -11.01 -20.97 -2.51
N PRO A 246 -11.92 -21.77 -3.10
CA PRO A 246 -12.89 -22.58 -2.34
C PRO A 246 -12.25 -23.71 -1.52
N SER A 247 -10.98 -24.06 -1.77
CA SER A 247 -10.24 -25.05 -0.97
C SER A 247 -9.67 -24.48 0.33
N VAL A 248 -9.74 -23.15 0.50
CA VAL A 248 -9.24 -22.42 1.67
C VAL A 248 -10.41 -22.08 2.59
N GLY A 249 -10.28 -22.40 3.87
CA GLY A 249 -11.26 -22.01 4.89
C GLY A 249 -10.92 -20.68 5.55
N ARG A 250 -9.65 -20.53 5.99
CA ARG A 250 -9.11 -19.29 6.56
C ARG A 250 -7.82 -18.91 5.87
N PHE A 251 -7.59 -17.61 5.77
CA PHE A 251 -6.34 -17.10 5.21
C PHE A 251 -5.76 -15.98 6.07
N LEU A 252 -4.43 -15.83 6.03
CA LEU A 252 -3.67 -14.69 6.49
C LEU A 252 -2.98 -14.06 5.29
N VAL A 253 -2.92 -12.74 5.22
CA VAL A 253 -2.16 -12.01 4.20
C VAL A 253 -0.93 -11.40 4.83
N ARG A 254 0.26 -11.71 4.29
CA ARG A 254 1.55 -11.27 4.82
C ARG A 254 2.49 -10.77 3.73
N ASP A 255 3.44 -9.92 4.12
CA ASP A 255 4.58 -9.53 3.29
C ASP A 255 5.75 -10.51 3.51
N CYS A 256 6.52 -10.76 2.44
CA CYS A 256 7.66 -11.66 2.55
C CYS A 256 8.77 -11.08 3.45
N ASP A 257 8.94 -9.76 3.50
CA ASP A 257 9.95 -9.10 4.35
C ASP A 257 9.52 -8.91 5.81
N ALA A 258 8.26 -9.10 6.16
CA ALA A 258 7.79 -9.16 7.55
C ALA A 258 8.00 -10.58 8.13
N ARG A 259 8.31 -10.67 9.43
CA ARG A 259 8.55 -11.96 10.09
C ARG A 259 7.33 -12.44 10.85
N LEU A 260 7.09 -13.74 10.77
CA LEU A 260 6.09 -14.40 11.60
C LEU A 260 6.56 -14.47 13.07
N SER A 261 5.65 -14.29 14.01
CA SER A 261 5.98 -14.34 15.44
C SER A 261 4.91 -15.05 16.27
N ALA A 262 5.31 -15.59 17.42
CA ALA A 262 4.38 -16.22 18.36
C ALA A 262 3.33 -15.21 18.89
N ALA A 263 3.74 -13.96 19.13
CA ALA A 263 2.83 -12.92 19.58
C ALA A 263 1.74 -12.61 18.53
N GLU A 264 2.11 -12.58 17.23
CA GLU A 264 1.15 -12.43 16.15
C GLU A 264 0.22 -13.65 16.05
N ALA A 265 0.76 -14.86 16.20
CA ALA A 265 -0.04 -16.08 16.19
C ALA A 265 -1.06 -16.12 17.34
N ASP A 266 -0.75 -15.51 18.50
CA ASP A 266 -1.72 -15.29 19.58
C ASP A 266 -2.90 -14.42 19.17
N LEU A 267 -2.64 -13.34 18.40
CA LEU A 267 -3.73 -12.49 17.88
C LEU A 267 -4.61 -13.25 16.91
N VAL A 268 -4.00 -14.06 16.05
CA VAL A 268 -4.72 -14.91 15.09
C VAL A 268 -5.58 -15.94 15.84
N ARG A 269 -5.08 -16.57 16.91
CA ARG A 269 -5.89 -17.49 17.75
C ARG A 269 -7.08 -16.77 18.37
N ARG A 270 -6.88 -15.58 18.95
CA ARG A 270 -7.97 -14.76 19.51
C ARG A 270 -9.01 -14.39 18.46
N TRP A 271 -8.57 -14.07 17.23
CA TRP A 271 -9.49 -13.88 16.13
C TRP A 271 -10.30 -15.14 15.81
N ILE A 272 -9.66 -16.30 15.71
CA ILE A 272 -10.35 -17.57 15.46
C ILE A 272 -11.38 -17.87 16.54
N ASP A 273 -11.03 -17.64 17.81
CA ASP A 273 -11.91 -17.86 18.97
C ASP A 273 -13.08 -16.86 19.04
N SER A 274 -12.97 -15.71 18.37
CA SER A 274 -14.02 -14.68 18.35
C SER A 274 -15.16 -14.95 17.38
N ASP A 275 -15.02 -15.96 16.51
CA ASP A 275 -15.93 -16.29 15.40
C ASP A 275 -16.17 -15.13 14.41
N ARG A 276 -15.40 -14.04 14.52
CA ARG A 276 -15.48 -12.94 13.55
C ARG A 276 -14.91 -13.39 12.20
N PRO A 277 -15.60 -13.12 11.08
CA PRO A 277 -15.13 -13.55 9.74
C PRO A 277 -13.82 -12.91 9.32
N PHE A 278 -13.50 -11.71 9.81
CA PHE A 278 -12.31 -10.97 9.40
C PHE A 278 -11.50 -10.46 10.59
N HIS A 279 -10.21 -10.30 10.37
CA HIS A 279 -9.24 -9.80 11.33
C HIS A 279 -8.35 -8.74 10.69
N VAL A 280 -8.14 -7.62 11.39
CA VAL A 280 -7.25 -6.55 10.97
C VAL A 280 -6.33 -6.19 12.14
N VAL A 281 -5.05 -5.98 11.86
CA VAL A 281 -4.06 -5.55 12.87
C VAL A 281 -3.45 -4.21 12.46
N ARG A 282 -3.42 -3.25 13.41
CA ARG A 282 -2.71 -1.99 13.31
C ARG A 282 -1.81 -1.84 14.54
N ASP A 283 -0.53 -2.07 14.36
CA ASP A 283 0.44 -2.31 15.42
C ASP A 283 1.44 -1.16 15.62
N HIS A 284 1.35 -0.11 14.80
CA HIS A 284 2.30 1.01 14.84
C HIS A 284 1.60 2.35 14.62
N VAL A 285 2.15 3.45 15.16
CA VAL A 285 1.62 4.82 14.98
C VAL A 285 1.49 5.20 13.51
N LEU A 286 2.39 4.72 12.67
CA LEU A 286 2.33 5.00 11.23
C LEU A 286 1.34 4.10 10.47
N HIS A 287 0.82 3.04 11.11
CA HIS A 287 -0.15 2.11 10.53
C HIS A 287 -1.59 2.57 10.81
N ASN A 288 -1.97 3.71 10.26
CA ASN A 288 -3.31 4.31 10.37
C ASN A 288 -4.16 4.15 9.09
N GLU A 289 -3.82 3.21 8.22
CA GLU A 289 -4.70 2.79 7.12
C GLU A 289 -5.87 1.95 7.67
N LEU A 290 -7.00 1.92 6.97
CA LEU A 290 -8.14 1.09 7.36
C LEU A 290 -7.75 -0.39 7.43
N MET A 291 -6.97 -0.83 6.44
CA MET A 291 -6.36 -2.15 6.37
C MET A 291 -4.91 -2.02 5.92
N ILE A 292 -3.99 -2.57 6.69
CA ILE A 292 -2.59 -2.68 6.26
C ILE A 292 -2.47 -3.83 5.27
N GLY A 293 -1.76 -3.63 4.16
CA GLY A 293 -1.70 -4.59 3.05
C GLY A 293 -1.25 -6.01 3.42
N CYS A 294 -0.53 -6.14 4.54
CA CYS A 294 0.03 -7.42 5.00
C CYS A 294 -0.41 -7.85 6.41
N LEU A 295 -1.33 -7.13 7.05
CA LEU A 295 -1.73 -7.41 8.44
C LEU A 295 -3.25 -7.59 8.56
N TRP A 296 -3.77 -8.53 7.78
CA TRP A 296 -5.19 -8.90 7.86
C TRP A 296 -5.41 -10.36 7.53
N ALA A 297 -6.58 -10.84 7.89
CA ALA A 297 -6.99 -12.21 7.73
C ALA A 297 -8.49 -12.30 7.48
N GLY A 298 -8.95 -13.44 7.00
CA GLY A 298 -10.36 -13.65 6.78
C GLY A 298 -10.73 -15.11 6.50
N ARG A 299 -12.03 -15.28 6.29
CA ARG A 299 -12.65 -16.51 5.80
C ARG A 299 -13.03 -16.35 4.33
N THR A 300 -13.02 -17.44 3.58
CA THR A 300 -13.35 -17.43 2.15
C THR A 300 -14.85 -17.59 1.88
N ASP A 301 -15.61 -18.13 2.84
CA ASP A 301 -17.03 -18.47 2.70
C ASP A 301 -17.99 -17.29 2.96
N CYS A 302 -17.48 -16.06 2.87
CA CYS A 302 -18.26 -14.85 3.11
C CYS A 302 -18.90 -14.24 1.85
N GLY A 303 -18.78 -14.89 0.68
CA GLY A 303 -19.43 -14.46 -0.55
C GLY A 303 -18.83 -13.22 -1.22
N ILE A 304 -17.61 -12.81 -0.84
CA ILE A 304 -16.94 -11.66 -1.44
C ILE A 304 -16.00 -12.13 -2.56
N ASP A 305 -16.18 -11.57 -3.76
CA ASP A 305 -15.28 -11.77 -4.90
C ASP A 305 -14.20 -10.67 -4.89
N ILE A 306 -12.99 -11.01 -4.43
CA ILE A 306 -11.88 -10.06 -4.37
C ILE A 306 -11.41 -9.65 -5.77
N VAL A 307 -11.54 -10.51 -6.78
CA VAL A 307 -11.17 -10.21 -8.17
C VAL A 307 -12.09 -9.12 -8.74
N GLU A 308 -13.39 -9.20 -8.45
CA GLU A 308 -14.31 -8.15 -8.88
C GLU A 308 -14.07 -6.82 -8.14
N LEU A 309 -13.69 -6.85 -6.84
CA LEU A 309 -13.29 -5.65 -6.11
C LEU A 309 -12.04 -5.02 -6.72
N MET A 310 -11.03 -5.81 -7.06
CA MET A 310 -9.82 -5.34 -7.77
C MET A 310 -10.17 -4.77 -9.14
N ARG A 311 -11.05 -5.41 -9.90
CA ARG A 311 -11.51 -4.91 -11.21
C ARG A 311 -12.16 -3.53 -11.11
N ARG A 312 -12.99 -3.31 -10.08
CA ARG A 312 -13.61 -2.01 -9.80
C ARG A 312 -12.59 -0.96 -9.44
N TYR A 313 -11.65 -1.30 -8.58
CA TYR A 313 -10.55 -0.41 -8.22
C TYR A 313 -9.70 -0.02 -9.43
N PHE A 314 -9.33 -0.98 -10.28
CA PHE A 314 -8.51 -0.70 -11.47
C PHE A 314 -9.23 0.14 -12.53
N LYS A 315 -10.56 0.16 -12.55
CA LYS A 315 -11.29 1.16 -13.35
C LYS A 315 -11.04 2.59 -12.86
N LEU A 316 -10.89 2.79 -11.54
CA LEU A 316 -10.57 4.11 -10.97
C LEU A 316 -9.11 4.53 -11.21
N THR A 317 -8.20 3.57 -11.33
CA THR A 317 -6.76 3.80 -11.55
C THR A 317 -6.33 3.67 -13.01
N PHE A 318 -7.30 3.53 -13.94
CA PHE A 318 -7.07 3.35 -15.38
C PHE A 318 -6.22 2.11 -15.72
N GLY A 319 -6.34 1.05 -14.94
CA GLY A 319 -5.67 -0.24 -15.13
C GLY A 319 -5.00 -0.76 -13.86
N PRO A 320 -4.49 -1.99 -13.92
CA PRO A 320 -3.69 -2.56 -12.83
C PRO A 320 -2.45 -1.70 -12.54
N THR A 321 -2.12 -1.53 -11.28
CA THR A 321 -1.02 -0.68 -10.84
C THR A 321 -0.19 -1.37 -9.76
N ALA A 322 1.14 -1.34 -9.91
CA ALA A 322 2.10 -1.79 -8.92
C ALA A 322 2.60 -0.64 -8.01
N LYS A 323 1.98 0.54 -8.06
CA LYS A 323 2.40 1.67 -7.24
C LYS A 323 2.26 1.33 -5.75
N TYR A 324 3.27 1.69 -4.99
CA TYR A 324 3.34 1.48 -3.54
C TYR A 324 2.10 2.03 -2.81
N GLY A 325 1.53 1.23 -1.92
CA GLY A 325 0.37 1.58 -1.10
C GLY A 325 -1.00 1.46 -1.81
N HIS A 326 -1.03 1.19 -3.13
CA HIS A 326 -2.29 1.03 -3.85
C HIS A 326 -3.10 -0.20 -3.42
N ASP A 327 -2.46 -1.23 -2.91
CA ASP A 327 -3.09 -2.38 -2.27
C ASP A 327 -3.90 -1.97 -1.02
N GLN A 328 -3.34 -1.13 -0.16
CA GLN A 328 -4.01 -0.62 1.04
C GLN A 328 -5.17 0.33 0.68
N ILE A 329 -4.98 1.18 -0.35
CA ILE A 329 -6.05 2.04 -0.87
C ILE A 329 -7.21 1.19 -1.41
N MET A 330 -6.91 0.14 -2.19
CA MET A 330 -7.92 -0.79 -2.70
C MET A 330 -8.65 -1.49 -1.56
N LEU A 331 -7.94 -2.03 -0.59
CA LEU A 331 -8.53 -2.67 0.58
C LEU A 331 -9.44 -1.70 1.34
N GLY A 332 -8.98 -0.46 1.57
CA GLY A 332 -9.73 0.57 2.28
C GLY A 332 -10.99 1.03 1.55
N LEU A 333 -10.94 1.18 0.22
CA LEU A 333 -12.08 1.67 -0.56
C LEU A 333 -13.06 0.56 -0.97
N MET A 334 -12.55 -0.66 -1.23
CA MET A 334 -13.35 -1.74 -1.83
C MET A 334 -13.73 -2.83 -0.83
N LEU A 335 -12.81 -3.26 0.02
CA LEU A 335 -13.07 -4.38 0.94
C LEU A 335 -13.56 -3.90 2.30
N TRP A 336 -12.91 -2.91 2.91
CA TRP A 336 -13.24 -2.41 4.24
C TRP A 336 -14.71 -2.05 4.45
N PRO A 337 -15.39 -1.32 3.56
CA PRO A 337 -16.80 -0.97 3.76
C PRO A 337 -17.71 -2.18 3.91
N LEU A 338 -17.35 -3.32 3.30
CA LEU A 338 -18.12 -4.56 3.34
C LEU A 338 -17.86 -5.34 4.63
N ILE A 339 -16.59 -5.42 5.05
CA ILE A 339 -16.18 -6.28 6.17
C ILE A 339 -16.17 -5.57 7.53
N ARG A 340 -16.18 -4.24 7.55
CA ARG A 340 -16.05 -3.39 8.74
C ARG A 340 -16.87 -3.85 9.94
N PRO A 341 -18.19 -4.16 9.81
CA PRO A 341 -19.00 -4.59 10.96
C PRO A 341 -18.71 -6.03 11.43
N TYR A 342 -17.94 -6.77 10.64
CA TYR A 342 -17.65 -8.19 10.86
C TYR A 342 -16.18 -8.45 11.24
N CYS A 343 -15.38 -7.38 11.40
CA CYS A 343 -13.99 -7.48 11.79
C CYS A 343 -13.79 -7.53 13.30
N LEU A 344 -12.85 -8.36 13.75
CA LEU A 344 -12.09 -8.12 14.96
C LEU A 344 -10.85 -7.30 14.60
N VAL A 345 -10.67 -6.15 15.22
CA VAL A 345 -9.51 -5.28 14.98
C VAL A 345 -8.61 -5.28 16.22
N HIS A 346 -7.37 -5.72 16.08
CA HIS A 346 -6.35 -5.47 17.09
C HIS A 346 -5.61 -4.18 16.73
N ASP A 347 -5.73 -3.17 17.57
CA ASP A 347 -5.15 -1.85 17.32
C ASP A 347 -4.40 -1.33 18.54
N LYS A 348 -3.20 -0.83 18.29
CA LYS A 348 -2.34 -0.31 19.35
C LYS A 348 -2.69 1.12 19.77
N HIS A 349 -3.12 1.94 18.80
CA HIS A 349 -3.22 3.38 18.97
C HIS A 349 -4.57 3.97 18.60
N TYR A 350 -5.33 3.31 17.70
CA TYR A 350 -6.49 3.88 17.04
C TYR A 350 -7.76 3.11 17.32
N ARG A 351 -8.90 3.80 17.20
CA ARG A 351 -10.22 3.20 17.34
C ARG A 351 -11.19 3.82 16.36
N LEU A 352 -12.06 3.00 15.80
CA LEU A 352 -13.17 3.46 14.96
C LEU A 352 -14.49 3.17 15.68
N GLU A 353 -15.39 4.14 15.68
CA GLU A 353 -16.72 3.96 16.25
C GLU A 353 -17.47 2.83 15.54
N GLY A 354 -18.11 1.94 16.33
CA GLY A 354 -18.86 0.81 15.81
C GLY A 354 -18.00 -0.29 15.15
N VAL A 355 -16.70 -0.35 15.47
CA VAL A 355 -15.79 -1.44 15.11
C VAL A 355 -15.33 -2.14 16.39
N ASP A 356 -15.40 -3.48 16.38
CA ASP A 356 -14.92 -4.30 17.49
C ASP A 356 -13.38 -4.22 17.56
N THR A 357 -12.88 -3.34 18.43
CA THR A 357 -11.46 -3.03 18.55
C THR A 357 -10.92 -3.45 19.90
N VAL A 358 -9.91 -4.30 19.88
CA VAL A 358 -9.20 -4.82 21.05
C VAL A 358 -7.78 -4.24 21.09
N PRO A 359 -7.28 -3.77 22.22
CA PRO A 359 -5.90 -3.33 22.38
C PRO A 359 -4.91 -4.48 22.09
N LEU A 360 -3.78 -4.15 21.46
CA LEU A 360 -2.67 -5.09 21.35
C LEU A 360 -2.09 -5.40 22.73
N PRO A 361 -1.90 -6.69 23.08
CA PRO A 361 -1.41 -7.09 24.38
C PRO A 361 0.06 -6.71 24.62
N ASP A 362 0.87 -6.66 23.54
CA ASP A 362 2.30 -6.30 23.61
C ASP A 362 2.51 -4.88 23.07
N PRO A 363 2.93 -3.93 23.92
CA PRO A 363 3.18 -2.55 23.51
C PRO A 363 4.42 -2.40 22.60
N GLN A 364 5.30 -3.39 22.52
CA GLN A 364 6.49 -3.34 21.67
C GLN A 364 6.31 -4.05 20.32
N SER A 365 5.16 -4.67 20.07
CA SER A 365 4.90 -5.36 18.81
C SER A 365 4.96 -4.42 17.61
N HIS A 366 5.59 -4.87 16.52
CA HIS A 366 5.60 -4.25 15.20
C HIS A 366 5.69 -5.38 14.17
N PHE A 367 4.57 -6.07 13.96
CA PHE A 367 4.50 -7.28 13.12
C PHE A 367 4.68 -6.99 11.63
N GLY A 368 4.24 -5.81 11.18
CA GLY A 368 4.39 -5.36 9.79
C GLY A 368 5.73 -4.71 9.48
N ALA A 369 6.72 -4.81 10.38
CA ALA A 369 8.05 -4.24 10.14
C ALA A 369 8.78 -4.98 9.03
N GLY A 370 9.18 -4.26 7.98
CA GLY A 370 9.99 -4.80 6.90
C GLY A 370 11.45 -5.04 7.33
N HIS A 371 11.95 -6.25 7.12
CA HIS A 371 13.33 -6.65 7.40
C HIS A 371 14.17 -6.51 6.11
N GLN A 372 14.67 -5.31 5.85
CA GLN A 372 15.40 -4.98 4.62
C GLN A 372 16.91 -4.78 4.84
N ASN A 373 17.43 -5.03 6.04
CA ASN A 373 18.86 -5.04 6.29
C ASN A 373 19.44 -6.39 5.87
N MET A 374 20.09 -6.44 4.71
CA MET A 374 20.63 -7.67 4.14
C MET A 374 21.58 -8.41 5.08
N THR A 375 22.45 -7.69 5.81
CA THR A 375 23.37 -8.33 6.78
C THR A 375 22.62 -9.08 7.86
N ALA A 376 21.55 -8.47 8.41
CA ALA A 376 20.72 -9.12 9.42
C ALA A 376 19.92 -10.30 8.84
N VAL A 377 19.38 -10.14 7.63
CA VAL A 377 18.66 -11.20 6.90
C VAL A 377 19.57 -12.40 6.65
N LEU A 378 20.82 -12.17 6.20
CA LEU A 378 21.76 -13.25 5.94
C LEU A 378 22.20 -13.97 7.22
N ALA A 379 22.36 -13.24 8.33
CA ALA A 379 22.66 -13.87 9.62
C ALA A 379 21.48 -14.76 10.10
N GLU A 380 20.24 -14.38 9.80
CA GLU A 380 19.05 -15.19 10.07
C GLU A 380 19.00 -16.44 9.19
N VAL A 381 19.29 -16.30 7.90
CA VAL A 381 19.39 -17.39 6.93
C VAL A 381 20.40 -18.45 7.39
N ASP A 382 21.62 -18.02 7.78
CA ASP A 382 22.67 -18.92 8.25
C ASP A 382 22.26 -19.66 9.54
N ARG A 383 21.67 -18.93 10.50
CA ARG A 383 21.20 -19.53 11.76
C ARG A 383 20.12 -20.59 11.54
N MET A 384 19.28 -20.43 10.51
CA MET A 384 18.21 -21.35 10.19
C MET A 384 18.63 -22.48 9.23
N GLY A 385 19.88 -22.49 8.77
CA GLY A 385 20.38 -23.47 7.80
C GLY A 385 19.72 -23.35 6.42
N ILE A 386 19.23 -22.17 6.07
CA ILE A 386 18.64 -21.89 4.76
C ILE A 386 19.78 -21.68 3.74
N PRO A 387 19.73 -22.28 2.54
CA PRO A 387 20.79 -22.10 1.56
C PRO A 387 20.86 -20.65 1.07
N ARG A 388 22.11 -20.18 0.82
CA ARG A 388 22.36 -18.88 0.20
C ARG A 388 21.90 -18.91 -1.27
N LEU A 389 21.21 -17.86 -1.69
CA LEU A 389 20.88 -17.68 -3.10
C LEU A 389 22.15 -17.29 -3.87
N PRO A 390 22.31 -17.76 -5.13
CA PRO A 390 23.48 -17.49 -5.97
C PRO A 390 23.62 -16.01 -6.35
#